data_b548cb454f92d959dc22388b4eb54eee
#
_entry.id   b548cb454f92d959dc22388b4eb54eee
#
_cell.length_a   1.000
_cell.length_b   1.000
_cell.length_c   1.000
_cell.angle_alpha   90.00
_cell.angle_beta   90.00
_cell.angle_gamma   90.00
#
_symmetry.space_group_name_H-M   'P 1'
#
loop_
_entity.id
_entity.type
_entity.pdbx_description
1 polymer ?
#
loop_
_entity_poly.entity_id
_entity_poly.type
_entity_poly.pdbx_seq_one_letter_code
_entity_poly.pdbx_strand_id
1 'polypeptide(L)'
;MCQLLGLNCATPTDANFSFAGFSQRGGATDHHADGWGIAFFEGKGLRLFVDQQSAAASPMAAFLRAYPLKSRNVIAHVRKATVGSVCLENAHPFTRELWGRHWVFAHNGDLKDYHPPLHAQFRPVGSTDSERAFCWLMQELAKSHADLPSVPELTLTLRELLPQVRRFGTFNCLLSNGEALWAHCSTHLHWLVREHPFTTATLTDEDWTVNFADVAGPGDRVAVVVTQPLTRDETWTAFAPGELKVFVDGRPLD
;
A
#
# COMPACT_ATOMS: atom_id res chain seq x y z
N MET A 1 0.09 -9.83 12.39
CA MET A 1 0.58 -8.67 11.60
C MET A 1 -0.48 -8.32 10.57
N CYS A 2 -0.62 -7.05 10.21
CA CYS A 2 -1.57 -6.57 9.18
C CYS A 2 -1.22 -7.10 7.78
N GLN A 3 -2.06 -6.85 6.79
CA GLN A 3 -1.78 -7.17 5.38
C GLN A 3 -1.70 -5.88 4.56
N LEU A 4 -0.76 -5.82 3.63
CA LEU A 4 -0.53 -4.73 2.68
C LEU A 4 -0.79 -5.23 1.25
N LEU A 5 -1.38 -4.36 0.43
CA LEU A 5 -1.47 -4.51 -1.02
C LEU A 5 -1.15 -3.17 -1.67
N GLY A 6 -0.22 -3.15 -2.60
CA GLY A 6 0.10 -2.03 -3.47
C GLY A 6 0.05 -2.43 -4.93
N LEU A 7 -0.51 -1.55 -5.76
CA LEU A 7 -0.45 -1.68 -7.21
C LEU A 7 0.17 -0.41 -7.79
N ASN A 8 1.09 -0.58 -8.74
CA ASN A 8 1.56 0.48 -9.63
C ASN A 8 1.41 0.01 -11.07
N CYS A 9 0.76 0.80 -11.91
CA CYS A 9 0.32 0.39 -13.24
C CYS A 9 0.82 1.34 -14.32
N ALA A 10 1.22 0.82 -15.47
CA ALA A 10 1.61 1.60 -16.65
C ALA A 10 0.40 2.34 -17.26
N THR A 11 -0.78 1.72 -17.20
CA THR A 11 -2.07 2.27 -17.63
C THR A 11 -3.07 2.17 -16.48
N PRO A 12 -4.10 3.03 -16.41
CA PRO A 12 -5.14 2.90 -15.41
C PRO A 12 -5.80 1.52 -15.45
N THR A 13 -5.62 0.72 -14.42
CA THR A 13 -6.07 -0.67 -14.30
C THR A 13 -6.97 -0.81 -13.08
N ASP A 14 -8.01 -1.65 -13.13
CA ASP A 14 -8.81 -1.96 -11.96
C ASP A 14 -8.07 -2.90 -10.99
N ALA A 15 -8.43 -2.82 -9.73
CA ALA A 15 -7.83 -3.63 -8.68
C ALA A 15 -8.72 -4.82 -8.27
N ASN A 16 -9.84 -5.07 -8.96
CA ASN A 16 -10.91 -5.94 -8.48
C ASN A 16 -10.42 -7.36 -8.18
N PHE A 17 -9.66 -7.97 -9.10
CA PHE A 17 -9.10 -9.30 -8.89
C PHE A 17 -8.20 -9.35 -7.65
N SER A 18 -7.22 -8.46 -7.55
CA SER A 18 -6.29 -8.44 -6.42
C SER A 18 -6.98 -8.10 -5.11
N PHE A 19 -7.93 -7.13 -5.12
CA PHE A 19 -8.66 -6.72 -3.93
C PHE A 19 -9.67 -7.78 -3.48
N ALA A 20 -10.24 -8.58 -4.38
CA ALA A 20 -11.13 -9.68 -4.03
C ALA A 20 -10.44 -10.65 -3.07
N GLY A 21 -9.32 -11.26 -3.47
CA GLY A 21 -8.56 -12.14 -2.59
C GLY A 21 -8.02 -11.44 -1.35
N PHE A 22 -7.50 -10.21 -1.51
CA PHE A 22 -6.96 -9.45 -0.39
C PHE A 22 -8.00 -9.15 0.70
N SER A 23 -9.22 -8.79 0.32
CA SER A 23 -10.30 -8.49 1.26
C SER A 23 -10.75 -9.69 2.10
N GLN A 24 -10.60 -10.92 1.58
CA GLN A 24 -10.91 -12.15 2.33
C GLN A 24 -10.00 -12.32 3.55
N ARG A 25 -8.75 -11.85 3.49
CA ARG A 25 -7.82 -11.85 4.62
C ARG A 25 -8.30 -10.97 5.77
N GLY A 26 -9.26 -10.11 5.50
CA GLY A 26 -9.93 -9.24 6.46
C GLY A 26 -11.04 -9.94 7.24
N GLY A 27 -10.77 -11.08 7.86
CA GLY A 27 -11.69 -11.77 8.76
C GLY A 27 -12.37 -13.02 8.21
N ALA A 28 -12.08 -13.46 6.96
CA ALA A 28 -12.57 -14.73 6.43
C ALA A 28 -11.47 -15.79 6.40
N THR A 29 -10.35 -15.54 5.71
CA THR A 29 -9.24 -16.49 5.59
C THR A 29 -8.11 -16.21 6.57
N ASP A 30 -8.06 -15.02 7.19
CA ASP A 30 -7.11 -14.63 8.23
C ASP A 30 -7.80 -13.82 9.36
N HIS A 31 -7.09 -13.59 10.47
CA HIS A 31 -7.62 -12.97 11.70
C HIS A 31 -7.53 -11.43 11.72
N HIS A 32 -7.54 -10.76 10.57
CA HIS A 32 -7.34 -9.31 10.45
C HIS A 32 -8.70 -8.60 10.35
N ALA A 33 -9.47 -8.55 11.45
CA ALA A 33 -10.85 -8.07 11.44
C ALA A 33 -11.04 -6.64 12.01
N ASP A 34 -9.95 -5.89 12.26
CA ASP A 34 -9.96 -4.64 13.01
C ASP A 34 -9.96 -3.38 12.12
N GLY A 35 -10.51 -3.50 10.92
CA GLY A 35 -10.62 -2.45 9.93
C GLY A 35 -9.83 -2.71 8.65
N TRP A 36 -10.16 -1.94 7.63
CA TRP A 36 -9.50 -1.99 6.33
C TRP A 36 -9.63 -0.66 5.62
N GLY A 37 -8.90 -0.51 4.53
CA GLY A 37 -9.12 0.58 3.60
C GLY A 37 -8.32 0.41 2.33
N ILE A 38 -8.72 1.20 1.33
CA ILE A 38 -8.10 1.23 0.00
C ILE A 38 -8.14 2.65 -0.55
N ALA A 39 -7.06 3.06 -1.18
CA ALA A 39 -6.91 4.34 -1.85
C ALA A 39 -6.58 4.14 -3.32
N PHE A 40 -7.26 4.90 -4.19
CA PHE A 40 -7.07 4.91 -5.63
C PHE A 40 -6.71 6.32 -6.08
N PHE A 41 -5.60 6.46 -6.79
CA PHE A 41 -5.25 7.72 -7.43
C PHE A 41 -5.92 7.84 -8.80
N GLU A 42 -6.58 8.99 -9.03
CA GLU A 42 -7.22 9.34 -10.31
C GLU A 42 -6.77 10.73 -10.74
N GLY A 43 -5.75 10.81 -11.60
CA GLY A 43 -5.06 12.04 -11.91
C GLY A 43 -4.48 12.69 -10.65
N LYS A 44 -4.89 13.92 -10.33
CA LYS A 44 -4.53 14.61 -9.07
C LYS A 44 -5.44 14.24 -7.89
N GLY A 45 -6.58 13.59 -8.18
CA GLY A 45 -7.56 13.22 -7.17
C GLY A 45 -7.23 11.92 -6.46
N LEU A 46 -7.82 11.74 -5.31
CA LEU A 46 -7.71 10.53 -4.50
C LEU A 46 -9.10 10.07 -4.07
N ARG A 47 -9.42 8.80 -4.34
CA ARG A 47 -10.58 8.13 -3.74
C ARG A 47 -10.08 7.29 -2.58
N LEU A 48 -10.57 7.57 -1.39
CA LEU A 48 -10.22 6.85 -0.18
C LEU A 48 -11.48 6.22 0.42
N PHE A 49 -11.40 4.92 0.66
CA PHE A 49 -12.44 4.14 1.34
C PHE A 49 -11.82 3.49 2.56
N VAL A 50 -12.36 3.76 3.73
CA VAL A 50 -11.85 3.26 5.01
C VAL A 50 -13.03 2.83 5.87
N ASP A 51 -12.92 1.67 6.51
CA ASP A 51 -13.94 1.11 7.40
C ASP A 51 -13.27 0.47 8.62
N GLN A 52 -13.90 0.60 9.78
CA GLN A 52 -13.45 -0.06 11.00
C GLN A 52 -13.97 -1.50 11.14
N GLN A 53 -14.88 -1.91 10.26
CA GLN A 53 -15.39 -3.28 10.22
C GLN A 53 -14.40 -4.21 9.51
N SER A 54 -14.62 -5.51 9.63
CA SER A 54 -13.91 -6.54 8.87
C SER A 54 -14.12 -6.37 7.36
N ALA A 55 -13.08 -6.44 6.56
CA ALA A 55 -13.18 -6.29 5.10
C ALA A 55 -14.06 -7.36 4.46
N ALA A 56 -13.98 -8.60 4.94
CA ALA A 56 -14.79 -9.71 4.43
C ALA A 56 -16.29 -9.54 4.69
N ALA A 57 -16.66 -8.79 5.73
CA ALA A 57 -18.06 -8.53 6.11
C ALA A 57 -18.56 -7.12 5.73
N SER A 58 -17.68 -6.25 5.21
CA SER A 58 -18.03 -4.87 4.88
C SER A 58 -18.84 -4.77 3.59
N PRO A 59 -20.06 -4.18 3.61
CA PRO A 59 -20.82 -3.90 2.40
C PRO A 59 -20.08 -2.97 1.43
N MET A 60 -19.26 -2.05 1.95
CA MET A 60 -18.43 -1.16 1.14
C MET A 60 -17.30 -1.93 0.43
N ALA A 61 -16.66 -2.89 1.09
CA ALA A 61 -15.70 -3.78 0.44
C ALA A 61 -16.36 -4.63 -0.65
N ALA A 62 -17.53 -5.17 -0.38
CA ALA A 62 -18.33 -5.93 -1.37
C ALA A 62 -18.68 -5.07 -2.60
N PHE A 63 -19.08 -3.81 -2.39
CA PHE A 63 -19.32 -2.87 -3.48
C PHE A 63 -18.05 -2.63 -4.32
N LEU A 64 -16.91 -2.39 -3.68
CA LEU A 64 -15.64 -2.12 -4.37
C LEU A 64 -15.11 -3.34 -5.14
N ARG A 65 -15.38 -4.56 -4.68
CA ARG A 65 -15.05 -5.79 -5.42
C ARG A 65 -15.80 -5.92 -6.74
N ALA A 66 -17.01 -5.35 -6.80
CA ALA A 66 -17.87 -5.38 -7.98
C ALA A 66 -17.74 -4.12 -8.88
N TYR A 67 -17.21 -3.01 -8.34
CA TYR A 67 -17.14 -1.73 -9.04
C TYR A 67 -15.71 -1.46 -9.57
N PRO A 68 -15.51 -1.48 -10.91
CA PRO A 68 -14.16 -1.37 -11.50
C PRO A 68 -13.64 0.08 -11.45
N LEU A 69 -12.93 0.43 -10.39
CA LEU A 69 -12.19 1.68 -10.28
C LEU A 69 -10.82 1.53 -10.91
N LYS A 70 -10.58 2.22 -12.02
CA LYS A 70 -9.29 2.21 -12.71
C LYS A 70 -8.34 3.25 -12.12
N SER A 71 -7.13 2.81 -11.77
CA SER A 71 -6.10 3.64 -11.15
C SER A 71 -4.71 3.24 -11.63
N ARG A 72 -3.76 4.19 -11.60
CA ARG A 72 -2.34 3.89 -11.80
C ARG A 72 -1.63 3.49 -10.51
N ASN A 73 -2.12 3.95 -9.37
CA ASN A 73 -1.57 3.58 -8.07
C ASN A 73 -2.70 3.27 -7.10
N VAL A 74 -2.58 2.12 -6.43
CA VAL A 74 -3.52 1.69 -5.39
C VAL A 74 -2.73 1.26 -4.17
N ILE A 75 -3.18 1.66 -2.98
CA ILE A 75 -2.69 1.13 -1.71
C ILE A 75 -3.88 0.65 -0.91
N ALA A 76 -3.85 -0.60 -0.47
CA ALA A 76 -4.84 -1.18 0.43
C ALA A 76 -4.17 -1.80 1.67
N HIS A 77 -4.94 -1.84 2.73
CA HIS A 77 -4.52 -2.37 4.02
C HIS A 77 -5.67 -3.10 4.70
N VAL A 78 -5.36 -4.23 5.32
CA VAL A 78 -6.26 -4.94 6.22
C VAL A 78 -5.61 -5.00 7.59
N ARG A 79 -6.33 -4.50 8.60
CA ARG A 79 -5.80 -4.22 9.93
C ARG A 79 -6.00 -5.39 10.88
N LYS A 80 -4.93 -5.68 11.65
CA LYS A 80 -4.99 -6.37 12.94
C LYS A 80 -4.42 -5.40 13.98
N ALA A 81 -5.26 -4.93 14.89
CA ALA A 81 -4.87 -3.95 15.87
C ALA A 81 -3.87 -4.54 16.88
N THR A 82 -2.67 -3.98 16.91
CA THR A 82 -1.64 -4.24 17.93
C THR A 82 -1.45 -3.00 18.81
N VAL A 83 -1.59 -1.81 18.19
CA VAL A 83 -1.51 -0.51 18.84
C VAL A 83 -2.72 0.34 18.44
N GLY A 84 -3.29 1.06 19.40
CA GLY A 84 -4.47 1.92 19.23
C GLY A 84 -5.79 1.14 19.19
N SER A 85 -6.87 1.85 19.49
CA SER A 85 -8.25 1.31 19.47
C SER A 85 -8.70 0.98 18.05
N VAL A 86 -9.72 0.11 17.94
CA VAL A 86 -10.42 -0.12 16.67
C VAL A 86 -11.39 1.05 16.48
N CYS A 87 -10.99 1.99 15.62
CA CYS A 87 -11.73 3.20 15.26
C CYS A 87 -11.28 3.68 13.89
N LEU A 88 -12.07 4.54 13.27
CA LEU A 88 -11.87 4.95 11.89
C LEU A 88 -10.55 5.71 11.69
N GLU A 89 -10.21 6.61 12.62
CA GLU A 89 -8.98 7.41 12.59
C GLU A 89 -7.69 6.58 12.71
N ASN A 90 -7.79 5.34 13.16
CA ASN A 90 -6.67 4.40 13.26
C ASN A 90 -6.61 3.40 12.11
N ALA A 91 -7.54 3.47 11.15
CA ALA A 91 -7.56 2.59 10.00
C ALA A 91 -6.71 3.15 8.85
N HIS A 92 -5.95 2.29 8.20
CA HIS A 92 -5.13 2.64 7.03
C HIS A 92 -5.92 2.51 5.72
N PRO A 93 -5.43 3.12 4.62
CA PRO A 93 -4.23 3.93 4.50
C PRO A 93 -4.46 5.36 5.00
N PHE A 94 -3.38 5.99 5.51
CA PHE A 94 -3.37 7.39 5.89
C PHE A 94 -3.06 8.28 4.70
N THR A 95 -3.54 9.53 4.73
CA THR A 95 -3.30 10.51 3.67
C THR A 95 -2.80 11.83 4.23
N ARG A 96 -1.89 12.48 3.52
CA ARG A 96 -1.46 13.87 3.76
C ARG A 96 -1.26 14.57 2.41
N GLU A 97 -1.33 15.89 2.43
CA GLU A 97 -0.96 16.70 1.29
C GLU A 97 0.47 17.21 1.47
N LEU A 98 1.27 17.19 0.38
CA LEU A 98 2.57 17.84 0.31
C LEU A 98 2.88 18.19 -1.15
N TRP A 99 3.28 19.44 -1.40
CA TRP A 99 3.61 19.97 -2.73
C TRP A 99 2.46 19.89 -3.75
N GLY A 100 1.22 20.10 -3.30
CA GLY A 100 0.02 20.03 -4.14
C GLY A 100 -0.35 18.63 -4.61
N ARG A 101 0.15 17.58 -3.92
CA ARG A 101 -0.16 16.17 -4.19
C ARG A 101 -0.65 15.45 -2.95
N HIS A 102 -1.54 14.49 -3.16
CA HIS A 102 -1.86 13.52 -2.13
C HIS A 102 -0.72 12.52 -1.96
N TRP A 103 -0.39 12.25 -0.70
CA TRP A 103 0.49 11.17 -0.29
C TRP A 103 -0.33 10.14 0.48
N VAL A 104 -0.16 8.89 0.14
CA VAL A 104 -0.87 7.76 0.76
C VAL A 104 0.13 6.82 1.37
N PHE A 105 -0.14 6.39 2.61
CA PHE A 105 0.75 5.55 3.38
C PHE A 105 -0.01 4.42 4.08
N ALA A 106 0.55 3.22 4.04
CA ALA A 106 0.12 2.08 4.83
C ALA A 106 1.33 1.37 5.46
N HIS A 107 1.17 0.91 6.69
CA HIS A 107 2.21 0.26 7.48
C HIS A 107 1.71 -1.04 8.07
N ASN A 108 2.54 -2.07 7.99
CA ASN A 108 2.38 -3.35 8.66
C ASN A 108 3.59 -3.60 9.57
N GLY A 109 3.39 -3.39 10.87
CA GLY A 109 4.43 -3.53 11.88
C GLY A 109 4.00 -3.03 13.24
N ASP A 110 5.00 -2.81 14.09
CA ASP A 110 4.87 -2.30 15.45
C ASP A 110 6.15 -1.52 15.80
N LEU A 111 6.02 -0.24 16.12
CA LEU A 111 7.12 0.65 16.47
C LEU A 111 7.05 0.96 17.98
N LYS A 112 8.01 0.44 18.73
CA LYS A 112 8.07 0.60 20.20
C LYS A 112 8.75 1.92 20.55
N ASP A 113 8.14 2.64 21.49
CA ASP A 113 8.67 3.90 22.02
C ASP A 113 9.00 4.95 20.93
N TYR A 114 8.26 4.90 19.82
CA TYR A 114 8.46 5.80 18.69
C TYR A 114 7.70 7.11 18.89
N HIS A 115 8.39 8.10 19.43
CA HIS A 115 7.86 9.43 19.73
C HIS A 115 8.72 10.54 19.09
N PRO A 116 8.84 10.59 17.75
CA PRO A 116 9.64 11.63 17.10
C PRO A 116 9.02 13.01 17.32
N PRO A 117 9.84 14.08 17.38
CA PRO A 117 9.31 15.43 17.42
C PRO A 117 8.58 15.76 16.13
N LEU A 118 7.31 16.17 16.24
CA LEU A 118 6.48 16.56 15.12
C LEU A 118 6.20 18.07 15.16
N HIS A 119 6.29 18.72 14.00
CA HIS A 119 5.91 20.12 13.82
C HIS A 119 4.41 20.27 13.56
N ALA A 120 3.92 21.50 13.65
CA ALA A 120 2.49 21.79 13.57
C ALA A 120 1.81 21.39 12.24
N GLN A 121 2.58 21.29 11.15
CA GLN A 121 2.05 21.00 9.81
C GLN A 121 1.56 19.54 9.67
N PHE A 122 2.29 18.60 10.27
CA PHE A 122 1.93 17.17 10.18
C PHE A 122 1.72 16.60 11.59
N ARG A 123 0.47 16.34 11.93
CA ARG A 123 0.08 15.76 13.22
C ARG A 123 -0.81 14.54 12.99
N PRO A 124 -0.66 13.49 13.80
CA PRO A 124 -1.58 12.37 13.78
C PRO A 124 -2.96 12.82 14.29
N VAL A 125 -4.00 12.28 13.67
CA VAL A 125 -5.41 12.42 14.12
C VAL A 125 -5.74 11.29 15.07
N GLY A 126 -5.29 10.06 14.74
CA GLY A 126 -5.43 8.89 15.56
C GLY A 126 -4.29 8.73 16.59
N SER A 127 -4.19 7.53 17.13
CA SER A 127 -3.26 7.20 18.20
C SER A 127 -2.19 6.17 17.81
N THR A 128 -2.12 5.78 16.51
CA THR A 128 -1.19 4.75 16.06
C THR A 128 0.24 5.28 15.88
N ASP A 129 1.20 4.41 16.14
CA ASP A 129 2.60 4.57 15.79
C ASP A 129 2.80 4.76 14.27
N SER A 130 2.00 4.06 13.49
CA SER A 130 1.98 4.11 12.01
C SER A 130 1.68 5.50 11.47
N GLU A 131 0.62 6.15 11.95
CA GLU A 131 0.28 7.51 11.53
C GLU A 131 1.33 8.52 11.98
N ARG A 132 1.89 8.31 13.17
CA ARG A 132 3.00 9.13 13.68
C ARG A 132 4.24 9.00 12.79
N ALA A 133 4.56 7.79 12.32
CA ALA A 133 5.66 7.56 11.40
C ALA A 133 5.42 8.24 10.05
N PHE A 134 4.20 8.17 9.54
CA PHE A 134 3.84 8.88 8.31
C PHE A 134 3.96 10.40 8.47
N CYS A 135 3.45 10.98 9.54
CA CYS A 135 3.59 12.42 9.83
C CYS A 135 5.07 12.85 9.88
N TRP A 136 5.91 12.03 10.52
CA TRP A 136 7.35 12.29 10.60
C TRP A 136 8.01 12.20 9.21
N LEU A 137 7.69 11.18 8.41
CA LEU A 137 8.23 11.07 7.04
C LEU A 137 7.85 12.29 6.19
N MET A 138 6.58 12.72 6.24
CA MET A 138 6.12 13.90 5.50
C MET A 138 6.85 15.18 5.93
N GLN A 139 7.08 15.32 7.24
CA GLN A 139 7.84 16.44 7.81
C GLN A 139 9.30 16.45 7.32
N GLU A 140 9.97 15.30 7.35
CA GLU A 140 11.37 15.23 6.93
C GLU A 140 11.53 15.42 5.42
N LEU A 141 10.59 14.93 4.61
CA LEU A 141 10.52 15.21 3.18
C LEU A 141 10.36 16.71 2.90
N ALA A 142 9.44 17.38 3.61
CA ALA A 142 9.22 18.83 3.48
C ALA A 142 10.42 19.68 3.92
N LYS A 143 11.23 19.18 4.88
CA LYS A 143 12.49 19.83 5.29
C LYS A 143 13.61 19.63 4.27
N SER A 144 13.65 18.47 3.63
CA SER A 144 14.71 18.11 2.69
C SER A 144 14.56 18.79 1.33
N HIS A 145 13.32 19.14 0.95
CA HIS A 145 13.01 19.67 -0.38
C HIS A 145 11.97 20.78 -0.29
N ALA A 146 12.26 21.93 -0.94
CA ALA A 146 11.34 23.09 -0.98
C ALA A 146 10.12 22.82 -1.88
N ASP A 147 10.33 22.09 -2.99
CA ASP A 147 9.32 21.75 -4.00
C ASP A 147 9.35 20.23 -4.25
N LEU A 148 8.38 19.73 -5.03
CA LEU A 148 8.30 18.32 -5.38
C LEU A 148 9.54 17.86 -6.16
N PRO A 149 10.38 16.98 -5.57
CA PRO A 149 11.55 16.45 -6.25
C PRO A 149 11.17 15.34 -7.25
N SER A 150 12.12 14.96 -8.08
CA SER A 150 11.98 13.77 -8.95
C SER A 150 11.87 12.47 -8.15
N VAL A 151 11.32 11.42 -8.75
CA VAL A 151 11.23 10.09 -8.12
C VAL A 151 12.58 9.55 -7.65
N PRO A 152 13.70 9.67 -8.42
CA PRO A 152 15.01 9.27 -7.93
C PRO A 152 15.47 10.05 -6.69
N GLU A 153 15.30 11.37 -6.65
CA GLU A 153 15.69 12.20 -5.49
C GLU A 153 14.85 11.84 -4.25
N LEU A 154 13.54 11.67 -4.40
CA LEU A 154 12.66 11.17 -3.34
C LEU A 154 13.11 9.81 -2.83
N THR A 155 13.51 8.91 -3.74
CA THR A 155 13.98 7.57 -3.38
C THR A 155 15.26 7.62 -2.57
N LEU A 156 16.20 8.52 -2.92
CA LEU A 156 17.42 8.73 -2.13
C LEU A 156 17.10 9.24 -0.72
N THR A 157 16.24 10.25 -0.61
CA THR A 157 15.82 10.76 0.70
C THR A 157 15.12 9.69 1.53
N LEU A 158 14.22 8.90 0.94
CA LEU A 158 13.54 7.80 1.64
C LEU A 158 14.51 6.70 2.07
N ARG A 159 15.57 6.41 1.30
CA ARG A 159 16.64 5.47 1.71
C ARG A 159 17.36 5.90 2.98
N GLU A 160 17.43 7.20 3.25
CA GLU A 160 18.01 7.74 4.49
C GLU A 160 17.02 7.77 5.66
N LEU A 161 15.74 8.03 5.38
CA LEU A 161 14.72 8.20 6.41
C LEU A 161 14.17 6.87 6.95
N LEU A 162 13.84 5.92 6.07
CA LEU A 162 13.18 4.67 6.46
C LEU A 162 13.98 3.83 7.46
N PRO A 163 15.31 3.70 7.36
CA PRO A 163 16.11 3.03 8.37
C PRO A 163 16.03 3.66 9.75
N GLN A 164 15.80 4.97 9.86
CA GLN A 164 15.65 5.65 11.14
C GLN A 164 14.39 5.22 11.87
N VAL A 165 13.27 5.05 11.13
CA VAL A 165 12.01 4.51 11.69
C VAL A 165 12.15 3.03 12.06
N ARG A 166 12.78 2.23 11.18
CA ARG A 166 12.97 0.78 11.36
C ARG A 166 13.72 0.42 12.65
N ARG A 167 14.53 1.32 13.20
CA ARG A 167 15.25 1.10 14.48
C ARG A 167 14.31 0.85 15.66
N PHE A 168 13.07 1.29 15.54
CA PHE A 168 12.05 1.19 16.61
C PHE A 168 11.19 -0.07 16.52
N GLY A 169 11.32 -0.87 15.44
CA GLY A 169 10.56 -2.11 15.32
C GLY A 169 10.35 -2.60 13.90
N THR A 170 9.32 -3.41 13.72
CA THR A 170 8.93 -3.92 12.40
C THR A 170 8.29 -2.80 11.58
N PHE A 171 8.85 -2.54 10.40
CA PHE A 171 8.42 -1.44 9.55
C PHE A 171 8.35 -1.88 8.07
N ASN A 172 7.29 -2.61 7.72
CA ASN A 172 6.94 -2.85 6.32
C ASN A 172 5.96 -1.78 5.90
N CYS A 173 6.25 -0.98 4.89
CA CYS A 173 5.36 0.08 4.48
C CYS A 173 5.25 0.25 2.97
N LEU A 174 4.11 0.80 2.56
CA LEU A 174 3.84 1.29 1.21
C LEU A 174 3.60 2.79 1.29
N LEU A 175 4.22 3.54 0.38
CA LEU A 175 4.06 4.98 0.22
C LEU A 175 3.83 5.28 -1.27
N SER A 176 2.90 6.17 -1.59
CA SER A 176 2.69 6.64 -2.96
C SER A 176 2.29 8.11 -2.98
N ASN A 177 2.72 8.84 -4.02
CA ASN A 177 2.30 10.19 -4.36
C ASN A 177 1.46 10.23 -5.65
N GLY A 178 0.98 9.06 -6.13
CA GLY A 178 0.22 8.92 -7.37
C GLY A 178 1.08 8.73 -8.62
N GLU A 179 2.39 9.00 -8.56
CA GLU A 179 3.35 8.77 -9.64
C GLU A 179 4.11 7.46 -9.43
N ALA A 180 4.68 7.28 -8.25
CA ALA A 180 5.44 6.11 -7.86
C ALA A 180 4.81 5.38 -6.66
N LEU A 181 5.17 4.11 -6.52
CA LEU A 181 4.91 3.29 -5.33
C LEU A 181 6.24 2.89 -4.72
N TRP A 182 6.56 3.39 -3.53
CA TRP A 182 7.69 2.96 -2.71
C TRP A 182 7.24 1.88 -1.75
N ALA A 183 7.99 0.77 -1.71
CA ALA A 183 7.76 -0.35 -0.81
C ALA A 183 9.02 -0.64 0.00
N HIS A 184 8.93 -0.52 1.32
CA HIS A 184 10.01 -0.85 2.23
C HIS A 184 9.66 -2.11 3.03
N CYS A 185 10.61 -3.04 3.05
CA CYS A 185 10.50 -4.30 3.75
C CYS A 185 11.45 -4.38 4.93
N SER A 186 10.93 -4.64 6.11
CA SER A 186 11.78 -5.01 7.26
C SER A 186 11.72 -6.50 7.59
N THR A 187 10.64 -7.19 7.24
CA THR A 187 10.42 -8.62 7.52
C THR A 187 9.90 -9.38 6.30
N HIS A 188 8.67 -9.11 5.86
CA HIS A 188 8.00 -9.87 4.81
C HIS A 188 7.22 -8.96 3.87
N LEU A 189 7.67 -8.85 2.64
CA LEU A 189 6.93 -8.36 1.48
C LEU A 189 7.31 -9.21 0.28
N HIS A 190 6.40 -9.29 -0.68
CA HIS A 190 6.57 -9.95 -1.95
C HIS A 190 6.10 -9.04 -3.07
N TRP A 191 6.65 -9.23 -4.25
CA TRP A 191 6.22 -8.50 -5.44
C TRP A 191 6.28 -9.37 -6.68
N LEU A 192 5.52 -8.99 -7.68
CA LEU A 192 5.62 -9.50 -9.05
C LEU A 192 5.26 -8.39 -10.04
N VAL A 193 5.56 -8.60 -11.31
CA VAL A 193 5.09 -7.77 -12.42
C VAL A 193 4.27 -8.65 -13.35
N ARG A 194 3.02 -8.23 -13.61
CA ARG A 194 2.17 -8.78 -14.66
C ARG A 194 2.38 -7.95 -15.90
N GLU A 195 2.90 -8.55 -16.95
CA GLU A 195 3.13 -7.92 -18.25
C GLU A 195 3.05 -8.97 -19.37
N HIS A 196 2.99 -8.51 -20.63
CA HIS A 196 2.96 -9.41 -21.78
C HIS A 196 4.28 -10.23 -21.89
N PRO A 197 4.20 -11.55 -22.17
CA PRO A 197 2.99 -12.37 -22.36
C PRO A 197 2.28 -12.68 -21.05
N PHE A 198 0.98 -12.36 -21.00
CA PHE A 198 0.17 -12.59 -19.82
C PHE A 198 -0.17 -14.06 -19.63
N THR A 199 -0.31 -14.46 -18.37
CA THR A 199 -0.64 -15.81 -17.95
C THR A 199 -1.94 -15.83 -17.13
N THR A 200 -2.39 -17.01 -16.80
CA THR A 200 -3.51 -17.23 -15.87
C THR A 200 -3.03 -17.05 -14.43
N ALA A 201 -3.87 -16.45 -13.61
CA ALA A 201 -3.66 -16.32 -12.17
C ALA A 201 -4.90 -16.78 -11.40
N THR A 202 -4.68 -17.55 -10.34
CA THR A 202 -5.71 -18.06 -9.44
C THR A 202 -5.47 -17.54 -8.04
N LEU A 203 -6.48 -16.92 -7.43
CA LEU A 203 -6.39 -16.41 -6.07
C LEU A 203 -6.17 -17.54 -5.06
N THR A 204 -5.42 -17.23 -4.00
CA THR A 204 -5.21 -18.14 -2.86
C THR A 204 -6.42 -18.15 -1.92
N ASP A 205 -7.02 -16.98 -1.72
CA ASP A 205 -8.01 -16.73 -0.68
C ASP A 205 -9.47 -16.74 -1.21
N GLU A 206 -9.66 -16.92 -2.52
CA GLU A 206 -10.97 -17.00 -3.17
C GLU A 206 -10.88 -17.91 -4.41
N ASP A 207 -11.95 -18.61 -4.73
CA ASP A 207 -12.00 -19.44 -5.94
C ASP A 207 -12.30 -18.58 -7.18
N TRP A 208 -11.31 -17.78 -7.56
CA TRP A 208 -11.39 -16.93 -8.74
C TRP A 208 -10.10 -17.05 -9.56
N THR A 209 -10.26 -17.42 -10.83
CA THR A 209 -9.17 -17.53 -11.81
C THR A 209 -9.40 -16.54 -12.94
N VAL A 210 -8.35 -15.83 -13.34
CA VAL A 210 -8.36 -14.90 -14.48
C VAL A 210 -7.23 -15.26 -15.42
N ASN A 211 -7.52 -15.39 -16.71
CA ASN A 211 -6.52 -15.38 -17.75
C ASN A 211 -6.29 -13.91 -18.17
N PHE A 212 -5.19 -13.33 -17.76
CA PHE A 212 -4.89 -11.91 -18.07
C PHE A 212 -4.69 -11.66 -19.56
N ALA A 213 -4.37 -12.68 -20.36
CA ALA A 213 -4.28 -12.53 -21.81
C ALA A 213 -5.63 -12.17 -22.47
N ASP A 214 -6.76 -12.49 -21.83
CA ASP A 214 -8.10 -12.22 -22.36
C ASP A 214 -8.60 -10.80 -22.01
N VAL A 215 -8.00 -10.14 -21.01
CA VAL A 215 -8.51 -8.87 -20.45
C VAL A 215 -7.51 -7.72 -20.51
N ALA A 216 -6.22 -8.01 -20.71
CA ALA A 216 -5.15 -7.02 -20.75
C ALA A 216 -4.62 -6.79 -22.16
N GLY A 217 -4.26 -5.55 -22.47
CA GLY A 217 -3.62 -5.19 -23.72
C GLY A 217 -2.09 -5.35 -23.68
N PRO A 218 -1.41 -5.40 -24.82
CA PRO A 218 0.04 -5.65 -24.88
C PRO A 218 0.89 -4.56 -24.23
N GLY A 219 0.33 -3.38 -24.00
CA GLY A 219 0.98 -2.27 -23.29
C GLY A 219 0.69 -2.22 -21.79
N ASP A 220 -0.22 -3.05 -21.29
CA ASP A 220 -0.56 -3.08 -19.89
C ASP A 220 0.55 -3.74 -19.07
N ARG A 221 0.78 -3.19 -17.91
CA ARG A 221 1.77 -3.68 -16.98
C ARG A 221 1.42 -3.26 -15.58
N VAL A 222 1.47 -4.19 -14.64
CA VAL A 222 1.09 -3.98 -13.25
C VAL A 222 2.13 -4.60 -12.33
N ALA A 223 2.82 -3.77 -11.56
CA ALA A 223 3.56 -4.23 -10.39
C ALA A 223 2.59 -4.41 -9.22
N VAL A 224 2.66 -5.56 -8.58
CA VAL A 224 1.87 -5.91 -7.39
C VAL A 224 2.82 -6.12 -6.22
N VAL A 225 2.56 -5.46 -5.10
CA VAL A 225 3.33 -5.61 -3.85
C VAL A 225 2.38 -6.03 -2.74
N VAL A 226 2.74 -7.09 -1.99
CA VAL A 226 1.88 -7.66 -0.94
C VAL A 226 2.69 -8.15 0.25
N THR A 227 2.05 -8.27 1.41
CA THR A 227 2.66 -8.95 2.56
C THR A 227 2.85 -10.43 2.27
N GLN A 228 1.83 -11.10 1.76
CA GLN A 228 1.85 -12.51 1.37
C GLN A 228 1.29 -12.69 -0.04
N PRO A 229 1.82 -13.62 -0.86
CA PRO A 229 1.32 -13.91 -2.19
C PRO A 229 -0.20 -14.02 -2.25
N LEU A 230 -0.82 -13.37 -3.26
CA LEU A 230 -2.27 -13.39 -3.48
C LEU A 230 -2.70 -14.56 -4.37
N THR A 231 -1.77 -15.11 -5.14
CA THR A 231 -2.03 -16.14 -6.14
C THR A 231 -1.10 -17.32 -5.93
N ARG A 232 -1.57 -18.51 -6.31
CA ARG A 232 -0.85 -19.78 -6.11
C ARG A 232 -0.04 -20.24 -7.32
N ASP A 233 -0.27 -19.64 -8.49
CA ASP A 233 0.27 -20.06 -9.78
C ASP A 233 1.15 -18.99 -10.46
N GLU A 234 1.36 -17.84 -9.80
CA GLU A 234 2.32 -16.82 -10.23
C GLU A 234 3.62 -16.89 -9.42
N THR A 235 4.72 -16.47 -10.02
CA THR A 235 6.02 -16.43 -9.33
C THR A 235 6.19 -15.09 -8.60
N TRP A 236 6.18 -15.15 -7.28
CA TRP A 236 6.39 -14.01 -6.41
C TRP A 236 7.85 -13.91 -5.97
N THR A 237 8.41 -12.72 -6.05
CA THR A 237 9.76 -12.42 -5.56
C THR A 237 9.67 -11.85 -4.15
N ALA A 238 10.39 -12.44 -3.19
CA ALA A 238 10.47 -11.90 -1.84
C ALA A 238 11.42 -10.69 -1.79
N PHE A 239 11.06 -9.68 -1.00
CA PHE A 239 11.99 -8.60 -0.65
C PHE A 239 13.04 -9.08 0.34
N ALA A 240 14.24 -8.55 0.24
CA ALA A 240 15.24 -8.68 1.29
C ALA A 240 14.90 -7.78 2.49
N PRO A 241 15.24 -8.20 3.73
CA PRO A 241 15.08 -7.33 4.90
C PRO A 241 15.94 -6.05 4.78
N GLY A 242 15.29 -4.88 4.92
CA GLY A 242 15.89 -3.56 4.72
C GLY A 242 15.81 -3.02 3.30
N GLU A 243 15.29 -3.79 2.37
CA GLU A 243 15.14 -3.35 0.99
C GLU A 243 14.07 -2.26 0.85
N LEU A 244 14.40 -1.21 0.11
CA LEU A 244 13.48 -0.24 -0.46
C LEU A 244 13.46 -0.40 -1.97
N LYS A 245 12.31 -0.71 -2.51
CA LYS A 245 12.06 -0.79 -3.95
C LYS A 245 11.03 0.25 -4.36
N VAL A 246 11.22 0.87 -5.50
CA VAL A 246 10.29 1.82 -6.08
C VAL A 246 9.75 1.29 -7.40
N PHE A 247 8.47 1.48 -7.65
CA PHE A 247 7.79 1.06 -8.87
C PHE A 247 7.22 2.28 -9.58
N VAL A 248 7.49 2.36 -10.88
CA VAL A 248 6.99 3.40 -11.79
C VAL A 248 6.53 2.72 -13.07
N ASP A 249 5.38 3.12 -13.60
CA ASP A 249 4.78 2.56 -14.82
C ASP A 249 4.77 1.01 -14.83
N GLY A 250 4.44 0.42 -13.67
CA GLY A 250 4.25 -1.02 -13.51
C GLY A 250 5.54 -1.84 -13.44
N ARG A 251 6.71 -1.21 -13.24
CA ARG A 251 8.01 -1.89 -13.12
C ARG A 251 8.82 -1.35 -11.94
N PRO A 252 9.72 -2.15 -11.37
CA PRO A 252 10.73 -1.61 -10.47
C PRO A 252 11.61 -0.62 -11.24
N LEU A 253 11.92 0.50 -10.60
CA LEU A 253 12.92 1.46 -11.06
C LEU A 253 14.26 1.02 -10.47
N ASP A 254 15.23 0.71 -11.32
CA ASP A 254 16.58 0.28 -10.96
C ASP A 254 17.44 1.45 -10.44
#